data_04d0248e1ac7fa07fbd6f9e0e5e4b55c
#
_entry.id   04d0248e1ac7fa07fbd6f9e0e5e4b55c
#
_cell.length_a   1.000
_cell.length_b   1.000
_cell.length_c   1.000
_cell.angle_alpha   90.00
_cell.angle_beta   90.00
_cell.angle_gamma   90.00
#
_symmetry.space_group_name_H-M   'P 1'
#
loop_
_entity.id
_entity.type
_entity.pdbx_description
1 polymer ?
#
loop_
_entity_poly.entity_id
_entity_poly.type
_entity_poly.pdbx_seq_one_letter_code
_entity_poly.pdbx_strand_id
1 'polypeptide(L)'
;VASLVGSEMCIRDSTYLVAREENVPRQIPDIAEQFSIEEKELSRLIRQVSRMLNMHSISSPDQYIDPFMSKLELAPSMRSQVQHLWSVIKPHEDVWQGKKPMGVAAALIYKACNESGSPRTQSEICSIANVSEVTLRGLLRLIEGLLAKLGEGSQQ
;
A
#
# COMPACT_ATOMS: atom_id res chain seq x y z
N VAL A 1 6.29 -18.81 25.64
CA VAL A 1 7.04 -17.82 24.81
C VAL A 1 8.29 -18.44 24.23
N ALA A 2 8.99 -19.29 24.98
CA ALA A 2 10.15 -20.04 24.47
C ALA A 2 9.81 -20.99 23.30
N SER A 3 8.56 -21.43 23.17
CA SER A 3 8.09 -22.26 22.07
C SER A 3 7.96 -21.53 20.73
N LEU A 4 8.02 -20.20 20.72
CA LEU A 4 8.00 -19.39 19.50
C LEU A 4 9.39 -19.20 18.91
N VAL A 5 10.44 -19.38 19.71
CA VAL A 5 11.83 -19.25 19.27
C VAL A 5 12.26 -20.55 18.60
N GLY A 6 12.46 -20.53 17.29
CA GLY A 6 12.87 -21.68 16.49
C GLY A 6 11.73 -22.48 15.86
N SER A 7 10.47 -22.06 16.03
CA SER A 7 9.36 -22.63 15.25
C SER A 7 9.27 -21.98 13.88
N GLU A 8 8.81 -22.72 12.88
CA GLU A 8 8.56 -22.17 11.53
C GLU A 8 7.59 -20.97 11.56
N MET A 9 6.73 -20.89 12.56
CA MET A 9 5.84 -19.74 12.79
C MET A 9 6.62 -18.45 13.07
N CYS A 10 7.71 -18.51 13.81
CA CYS A 10 8.53 -17.34 14.14
C CYS A 10 9.23 -16.75 12.92
N ILE A 11 9.67 -17.58 11.99
CA ILE A 11 10.31 -17.15 10.74
C ILE A 11 9.32 -16.39 9.86
N ARG A 12 8.10 -16.85 9.75
CA ARG A 12 7.04 -16.26 8.93
C ARG A 12 6.61 -14.89 9.42
N ASP A 13 6.38 -14.77 10.72
CA ASP A 13 5.98 -13.52 11.36
C ASP A 13 7.11 -12.50 11.29
N SER A 14 8.34 -12.94 11.54
CA SER A 14 9.54 -12.11 11.45
C SER A 14 9.80 -11.62 10.04
N THR A 15 9.56 -12.44 9.00
CA THR A 15 9.74 -12.04 7.60
C THR A 15 8.89 -10.81 7.25
N TYR A 16 7.62 -10.77 7.66
CA TYR A 16 6.76 -9.62 7.43
C TYR A 16 7.25 -8.38 8.17
N LEU A 17 7.57 -8.52 9.46
CA LEU A 17 7.99 -7.39 10.29
C LEU A 17 9.34 -6.83 9.86
N VAL A 18 10.30 -7.69 9.54
CA VAL A 18 11.62 -7.25 9.05
C VAL A 18 11.49 -6.58 7.67
N ALA A 19 10.72 -7.15 6.75
CA ALA A 19 10.48 -6.53 5.45
C ALA A 19 9.86 -5.13 5.58
N ARG A 20 8.98 -4.94 6.57
CA ARG A 20 8.38 -3.65 6.87
C ARG A 20 9.38 -2.65 7.46
N GLU A 21 10.25 -3.07 8.36
CA GLU A 21 11.29 -2.21 8.94
C GLU A 21 12.36 -1.80 7.92
N GLU A 22 12.75 -2.74 7.06
CA GLU A 22 13.72 -2.50 5.99
C GLU A 22 13.15 -1.71 4.80
N ASN A 23 11.91 -1.19 4.91
CA ASN A 23 11.22 -0.47 3.85
C ASN A 23 11.07 -1.26 2.53
N VAL A 24 10.99 -2.58 2.63
CA VAL A 24 10.69 -3.51 1.52
C VAL A 24 9.35 -4.18 1.81
N PRO A 25 8.24 -3.45 1.70
CA PRO A 25 6.94 -3.96 2.14
C PRO A 25 6.52 -5.21 1.35
N ARG A 26 6.09 -6.22 2.08
CA ARG A 26 5.46 -7.43 1.55
C ARG A 26 4.01 -7.47 1.98
N GLN A 27 3.15 -7.95 1.11
CA GLN A 27 1.75 -8.14 1.46
C GLN A 27 1.57 -9.42 2.25
N ILE A 28 0.65 -9.41 3.23
CA ILE A 28 0.35 -10.59 4.05
C ILE A 28 -0.11 -11.78 3.19
N PRO A 29 -0.97 -11.62 2.16
CA PRO A 29 -1.34 -12.72 1.29
C PRO A 29 -0.16 -13.36 0.57
N ASP A 30 0.80 -12.58 0.07
CA ASP A 30 1.98 -13.08 -0.64
C ASP A 30 2.82 -13.99 0.29
N ILE A 31 2.97 -13.59 1.55
CA ILE A 31 3.69 -14.38 2.56
C ILE A 31 2.88 -15.62 2.97
N ALA A 32 1.59 -15.46 3.17
CA ALA A 32 0.70 -16.56 3.54
C ALA A 32 0.72 -17.68 2.47
N GLU A 33 0.66 -17.31 1.20
CA GLU A 33 0.76 -18.25 0.07
C GLU A 33 2.12 -18.96 0.05
N GLN A 34 3.22 -18.21 0.18
CA GLN A 34 4.57 -18.76 0.13
C GLN A 34 4.83 -19.78 1.25
N PHE A 35 4.27 -19.56 2.42
CA PHE A 35 4.41 -20.47 3.57
C PHE A 35 3.24 -21.43 3.76
N SER A 36 2.27 -21.45 2.86
CA SER A 36 1.08 -22.33 2.90
C SER A 36 0.30 -22.23 4.23
N ILE A 37 0.03 -20.99 4.68
CA ILE A 37 -0.74 -20.73 5.90
C ILE A 37 -1.95 -19.86 5.60
N GLU A 38 -2.97 -19.92 6.48
CA GLU A 38 -4.12 -19.03 6.37
C GLU A 38 -3.74 -17.56 6.63
N GLU A 39 -4.16 -16.68 5.73
CA GLU A 39 -3.94 -15.22 5.84
C GLU A 39 -4.47 -14.65 7.17
N LYS A 40 -5.62 -15.13 7.64
CA LYS A 40 -6.21 -14.69 8.91
C LYS A 40 -5.34 -15.04 10.11
N GLU A 41 -4.77 -16.23 10.11
CA GLU A 41 -3.88 -16.71 11.17
C GLU A 41 -2.59 -15.89 11.17
N LEU A 42 -1.96 -15.71 10.01
CA LEU A 42 -0.78 -14.87 9.86
C LEU A 42 -1.04 -13.44 10.32
N SER A 43 -2.16 -12.83 9.92
CA SER A 43 -2.54 -11.48 10.32
C SER A 43 -2.72 -11.34 11.84
N ARG A 44 -3.25 -12.37 12.50
CA ARG A 44 -3.41 -12.38 13.96
C ARG A 44 -2.06 -12.41 14.66
N LEU A 45 -1.18 -13.30 14.21
CA LEU A 45 0.16 -13.47 14.78
C LEU A 45 1.00 -12.20 14.60
N ILE A 46 1.01 -11.62 13.41
CA ILE A 46 1.71 -10.35 13.13
C ILE A 46 1.25 -9.25 14.08
N ARG A 47 -0.06 -9.09 14.29
CA ARG A 47 -0.58 -8.09 15.24
C ARG A 47 -0.14 -8.36 16.67
N GLN A 48 -0.10 -9.62 17.09
CA GLN A 48 0.35 -9.99 18.43
C GLN A 48 1.83 -9.67 18.62
N VAL A 49 2.68 -10.08 17.68
CA VAL A 49 4.14 -9.84 17.73
C VAL A 49 4.45 -8.33 17.64
N SER A 50 3.77 -7.60 16.76
CA SER A 50 3.93 -6.13 16.64
C SER A 50 3.63 -5.40 17.96
N ARG A 51 2.60 -5.84 18.69
CA ARG A 51 2.30 -5.28 20.02
C ARG A 51 3.38 -5.62 21.04
N MET A 52 3.87 -6.85 21.06
CA MET A 52 4.91 -7.30 21.99
C MET A 52 6.24 -6.55 21.77
N LEU A 53 6.56 -6.24 20.52
CA LEU A 53 7.79 -5.53 20.14
C LEU A 53 7.65 -4.00 20.11
N ASN A 54 6.47 -3.47 20.44
CA ASN A 54 6.14 -2.03 20.31
C ASN A 54 6.46 -1.46 18.91
N MET A 55 6.31 -2.27 17.86
CA MET A 55 6.56 -1.87 16.49
C MET A 55 5.33 -1.12 15.95
N HIS A 56 5.37 0.20 16.07
CA HIS A 56 4.29 1.08 15.59
C HIS A 56 4.65 1.79 14.27
N SER A 57 5.55 1.22 13.47
CA SER A 57 5.91 1.84 12.20
C SER A 57 4.67 1.95 11.28
N ILE A 58 4.30 3.19 10.97
CA ILE A 58 3.23 3.48 10.02
C ILE A 58 3.80 3.25 8.62
N SER A 59 3.28 2.24 7.93
CA SER A 59 3.64 2.04 6.51
C SER A 59 3.14 3.22 5.69
N SER A 60 4.02 3.88 4.97
CA SER A 60 3.67 4.98 4.09
C SER A 60 3.28 4.46 2.69
N PRO A 61 2.33 5.12 1.99
CA PRO A 61 1.91 4.70 0.65
C PRO A 61 3.04 4.63 -0.38
N ASP A 62 4.05 5.48 -0.28
CA ASP A 62 5.21 5.50 -1.20
C ASP A 62 6.00 4.20 -1.24
N GLN A 63 6.01 3.44 -0.15
CA GLN A 63 6.67 2.13 -0.09
C GLN A 63 6.04 1.09 -1.03
N TYR A 64 4.77 1.27 -1.40
CA TYR A 64 4.03 0.35 -2.26
C TYR A 64 4.01 0.77 -3.74
N ILE A 65 4.40 2.01 -4.05
CA ILE A 65 4.35 2.54 -5.42
C ILE A 65 5.25 1.71 -6.34
N ASP A 66 6.53 1.57 -6.03
CA ASP A 66 7.48 0.87 -6.88
C ASP A 66 7.17 -0.64 -7.05
N PRO A 67 6.85 -1.38 -5.98
CA PRO A 67 6.43 -2.77 -6.12
C PRO A 67 5.18 -2.96 -6.99
N PHE A 68 4.19 -2.07 -6.87
CA PHE A 68 2.96 -2.17 -7.66
C PHE A 68 3.20 -1.79 -9.12
N MET A 69 4.00 -0.76 -9.38
CA MET A 69 4.39 -0.39 -10.74
C MET A 69 5.13 -1.52 -11.46
N SER A 70 6.02 -2.22 -10.75
CA SER A 70 6.74 -3.37 -11.28
C SER A 70 5.79 -4.54 -11.59
N LYS A 71 4.85 -4.85 -10.69
CA LYS A 71 3.84 -5.90 -10.90
C LYS A 71 2.89 -5.58 -12.07
N LEU A 72 2.60 -4.31 -12.31
CA LEU A 72 1.77 -3.83 -13.41
C LEU A 72 2.56 -3.65 -14.72
N GLU A 73 3.86 -3.88 -14.71
CA GLU A 73 4.75 -3.66 -15.87
C GLU A 73 4.59 -2.26 -16.47
N LEU A 74 4.47 -1.25 -15.60
CA LEU A 74 4.31 0.14 -16.04
C LEU A 74 5.64 0.76 -16.46
N ALA A 75 5.58 1.64 -17.45
CA ALA A 75 6.75 2.36 -17.92
C ALA A 75 7.41 3.21 -16.81
N PRO A 76 8.76 3.31 -16.77
CA PRO A 76 9.45 4.13 -15.77
C PRO A 76 9.02 5.61 -15.76
N SER A 77 8.57 6.14 -16.90
CA SER A 77 8.05 7.51 -17.01
C SER A 77 6.81 7.77 -16.15
N MET A 78 6.00 6.73 -15.90
CA MET A 78 4.83 6.80 -15.02
C MET A 78 5.20 7.04 -13.56
N ARG A 79 6.38 6.58 -13.15
CA ARG A 79 6.87 6.75 -11.78
C ARG A 79 6.92 8.22 -11.36
N SER A 80 7.42 9.08 -12.23
CA SER A 80 7.50 10.52 -11.95
C SER A 80 6.13 11.13 -11.74
N GLN A 81 5.13 10.71 -12.50
CA GLN A 81 3.75 11.19 -12.35
C GLN A 81 3.12 10.71 -11.03
N VAL A 82 3.28 9.43 -10.70
CA VAL A 82 2.78 8.88 -9.44
C VAL A 82 3.45 9.56 -8.25
N GLN A 83 4.76 9.75 -8.30
CA GLN A 83 5.51 10.43 -7.24
C GLN A 83 5.13 11.91 -7.12
N HIS A 84 4.86 12.57 -8.24
CA HIS A 84 4.36 13.95 -8.21
C HIS A 84 2.99 14.01 -7.52
N LEU A 85 2.04 13.16 -7.89
CA LEU A 85 0.74 13.07 -7.21
C LEU A 85 0.91 12.79 -5.71
N TRP A 86 1.80 11.88 -5.35
CA TRP A 86 2.09 11.60 -3.96
C TRP A 86 2.68 12.80 -3.22
N SER A 87 3.61 13.53 -3.83
CA SER A 87 4.21 14.74 -3.22
C SER A 87 3.18 15.82 -2.93
N VAL A 88 2.15 15.95 -3.76
CA VAL A 88 1.04 16.88 -3.57
C VAL A 88 0.11 16.44 -2.43
N ILE A 89 -0.15 15.13 -2.31
CA ILE A 89 -1.10 14.58 -1.34
C ILE A 89 -0.45 14.35 0.03
N LYS A 90 0.82 14.03 0.08
CA LYS A 90 1.57 13.71 1.30
C LYS A 90 1.39 14.72 2.44
N PRO A 91 1.42 16.04 2.22
CA PRO A 91 1.22 17.03 3.28
C PRO A 91 -0.19 17.02 3.89
N HIS A 92 -1.18 16.46 3.18
CA HIS A 92 -2.58 16.41 3.58
C HIS A 92 -2.89 15.09 4.27
N GLU A 93 -2.34 14.92 5.46
CA GLU A 93 -2.45 13.67 6.25
C GLU A 93 -3.91 13.30 6.56
N ASP A 94 -4.79 14.27 6.72
CA ASP A 94 -6.22 14.09 6.96
C ASP A 94 -6.92 13.28 5.86
N VAL A 95 -6.39 13.30 4.64
CA VAL A 95 -6.97 12.58 3.49
C VAL A 95 -6.56 11.12 3.46
N TRP A 96 -5.31 10.80 3.78
CA TRP A 96 -4.78 9.43 3.61
C TRP A 96 -4.42 8.73 4.93
N GLN A 97 -4.19 9.45 6.03
CA GLN A 97 -3.90 8.86 7.32
C GLN A 97 -5.11 8.05 7.83
N GLY A 98 -4.84 6.89 8.41
CA GLY A 98 -5.89 5.95 8.82
C GLY A 98 -6.49 5.13 7.66
N LYS A 99 -6.08 5.36 6.41
CA LYS A 99 -6.44 4.52 5.27
C LYS A 99 -5.37 3.42 5.06
N LYS A 100 -5.76 2.35 4.35
CA LYS A 100 -4.78 1.32 3.96
C LYS A 100 -3.74 1.93 3.01
N PRO A 101 -2.45 1.94 3.34
CA PRO A 101 -1.42 2.59 2.52
C PRO A 101 -1.32 1.98 1.12
N MET A 102 -1.50 0.67 0.98
CA MET A 102 -1.55 0.00 -0.32
C MET A 102 -2.74 0.46 -1.17
N GLY A 103 -3.88 0.79 -0.55
CA GLY A 103 -5.04 1.34 -1.25
C GLY A 103 -4.79 2.75 -1.77
N VAL A 104 -4.12 3.58 -0.99
CA VAL A 104 -3.72 4.94 -1.40
C VAL A 104 -2.74 4.87 -2.57
N ALA A 105 -1.70 4.02 -2.49
CA ALA A 105 -0.76 3.80 -3.60
C ALA A 105 -1.47 3.32 -4.87
N ALA A 106 -2.42 2.38 -4.75
CA ALA A 106 -3.23 1.89 -5.86
C ALA A 106 -4.05 3.00 -6.52
N ALA A 107 -4.67 3.87 -5.73
CA ALA A 107 -5.46 4.99 -6.23
C ALA A 107 -4.59 6.02 -6.98
N LEU A 108 -3.40 6.30 -6.47
CA LEU A 108 -2.43 7.18 -7.14
C LEU A 108 -1.97 6.62 -8.49
N ILE A 109 -1.66 5.32 -8.54
CA ILE A 109 -1.24 4.64 -9.77
C ILE A 109 -2.40 4.62 -10.78
N TYR A 110 -3.62 4.28 -10.34
CA TYR A 110 -4.79 4.28 -11.21
C TYR A 110 -5.04 5.66 -11.85
N LYS A 111 -4.97 6.71 -11.04
CA LYS A 111 -5.14 8.08 -11.51
C LYS A 111 -4.06 8.46 -12.53
N ALA A 112 -2.79 8.19 -12.24
CA ALA A 112 -1.68 8.46 -13.15
C ALA A 112 -1.83 7.69 -14.48
N CYS A 113 -2.25 6.42 -14.45
CA CYS A 113 -2.51 5.63 -15.65
C CYS A 113 -3.59 6.25 -16.54
N ASN A 114 -4.67 6.73 -15.94
CA ASN A 114 -5.76 7.36 -16.69
C ASN A 114 -5.34 8.70 -17.31
N GLU A 115 -4.54 9.49 -16.61
CA GLU A 115 -4.06 10.81 -17.09
C GLU A 115 -2.98 10.68 -18.18
N SER A 116 -2.19 9.61 -18.15
CA SER A 116 -1.11 9.39 -19.12
C SER A 116 -1.52 8.67 -20.41
N GLY A 117 -2.78 8.32 -20.56
CA GLY A 117 -3.26 7.60 -21.73
C GLY A 117 -2.89 6.12 -21.79
N SER A 118 -2.42 5.55 -20.68
CA SER A 118 -2.16 4.11 -20.51
C SER A 118 -3.11 3.50 -19.47
N PRO A 119 -4.42 3.51 -19.74
CA PRO A 119 -5.41 3.13 -18.73
C PRO A 119 -5.24 1.67 -18.31
N ARG A 120 -5.38 1.42 -17.03
CA ARG A 120 -5.48 0.09 -16.42
C ARG A 120 -6.85 -0.11 -15.83
N THR A 121 -7.33 -1.33 -15.79
CA THR A 121 -8.63 -1.63 -15.18
C THR A 121 -8.57 -1.53 -13.66
N GLN A 122 -9.68 -1.16 -13.04
CA GLN A 122 -9.78 -1.13 -11.58
C GLN A 122 -9.52 -2.53 -11.00
N SER A 123 -9.98 -3.57 -11.69
CA SER A 123 -9.81 -4.96 -11.27
C SER A 123 -8.33 -5.37 -11.20
N GLU A 124 -7.52 -5.03 -12.21
CA GLU A 124 -6.09 -5.32 -12.22
C GLU A 124 -5.37 -4.66 -11.03
N ILE A 125 -5.64 -3.38 -10.82
CA ILE A 125 -5.00 -2.61 -9.75
C ILE A 125 -5.46 -3.10 -8.37
N CYS A 126 -6.75 -3.39 -8.21
CA CYS A 126 -7.30 -3.94 -6.97
C CYS A 126 -6.71 -5.32 -6.64
N SER A 127 -6.50 -6.17 -7.64
CA SER A 127 -5.88 -7.49 -7.47
C SER A 127 -4.46 -7.37 -6.91
N ILE A 128 -3.65 -6.47 -7.47
CA ILE A 128 -2.26 -6.27 -7.05
C ILE A 128 -2.17 -5.63 -5.67
N ALA A 129 -3.03 -4.67 -5.38
CA ALA A 129 -3.05 -3.97 -4.09
C ALA A 129 -3.81 -4.72 -2.99
N ASN A 130 -4.49 -5.82 -3.32
CA ASN A 130 -5.35 -6.56 -2.41
C ASN A 130 -6.38 -5.65 -1.70
N VAL A 131 -7.07 -4.84 -2.49
CA VAL A 131 -8.16 -3.96 -2.03
C VAL A 131 -9.40 -4.18 -2.88
N SER A 132 -10.58 -3.88 -2.32
CA SER A 132 -11.82 -3.94 -3.09
C SER A 132 -11.96 -2.73 -4.01
N GLU A 133 -12.70 -2.88 -5.12
CA GLU A 133 -13.01 -1.76 -6.00
C GLU A 133 -13.79 -0.64 -5.29
N VAL A 134 -14.62 -0.98 -4.31
CA VAL A 134 -15.34 0.01 -3.49
C VAL A 134 -14.34 0.86 -2.71
N THR A 135 -13.33 0.24 -2.11
CA THR A 135 -12.25 0.94 -1.40
C THR A 135 -11.45 1.82 -2.36
N LEU A 136 -11.09 1.31 -3.53
CA LEU A 136 -10.35 2.07 -4.54
C LEU A 136 -11.14 3.30 -4.99
N ARG A 137 -12.42 3.14 -5.32
CA ARG A 137 -13.29 4.27 -5.74
C ARG A 137 -13.47 5.31 -4.64
N GLY A 138 -13.59 4.88 -3.38
CA GLY A 138 -13.66 5.79 -2.24
C GLY A 138 -12.39 6.63 -2.09
N LEU A 139 -11.22 6.01 -2.23
CA LEU A 139 -9.93 6.70 -2.15
C LEU A 139 -9.72 7.64 -3.35
N LEU A 140 -10.11 7.23 -4.56
CA LEU A 140 -10.07 8.10 -5.75
C LEU A 140 -10.86 9.38 -5.55
N ARG A 141 -12.11 9.28 -5.05
CA ARG A 141 -12.95 10.47 -4.76
C ARG A 141 -12.29 11.41 -3.75
N LEU A 142 -11.64 10.86 -2.71
CA LEU A 142 -10.94 11.68 -1.72
C LEU A 142 -9.74 12.41 -2.35
N ILE A 143 -8.94 11.70 -3.14
CA ILE A 143 -7.77 12.26 -3.82
C ILE A 143 -8.20 13.31 -4.85
N GLU A 144 -9.19 13.02 -5.68
CA GLU A 144 -9.72 13.95 -6.68
C GLU A 144 -10.33 15.20 -6.04
N GLY A 145 -11.07 15.02 -4.95
CA GLY A 145 -11.62 16.14 -4.17
C GLY A 145 -10.55 17.05 -3.59
N LEU A 146 -9.43 16.49 -3.12
CA LEU A 146 -8.29 17.26 -2.65
C LEU A 146 -7.62 18.01 -3.79
N LEU A 147 -7.33 17.34 -4.90
CA LEU A 147 -6.66 17.95 -6.06
C LEU A 147 -7.51 19.07 -6.67
N ALA A 148 -8.83 18.91 -6.71
CA ALA A 148 -9.74 19.99 -7.16
C ALA A 148 -9.63 21.22 -6.25
N LYS A 149 -9.65 21.06 -4.94
CA LYS A 149 -9.48 22.17 -3.99
C LYS A 149 -8.14 22.90 -4.14
N LEU A 150 -7.07 22.14 -4.38
CA LEU A 150 -5.73 22.71 -4.58
C LEU A 150 -5.61 23.45 -5.93
N GLY A 151 -6.28 22.94 -6.98
CA GLY A 151 -6.34 23.58 -8.29
C GLY A 151 -7.11 24.91 -8.27
N GLU A 152 -8.19 25.00 -7.51
CA GLU A 152 -8.98 26.22 -7.32
C GLU A 152 -8.21 27.28 -6.51
N GLY A 153 -7.40 26.86 -5.52
CA GLY A 153 -6.57 27.77 -4.71
C GLY A 153 -5.38 28.41 -5.46
N SER A 154 -5.00 27.86 -6.63
CA SER A 154 -3.88 28.39 -7.43
C SER A 154 -4.29 29.48 -8.42
N GLN A 155 -5.58 29.83 -8.47
CA GLN A 155 -6.13 30.86 -9.37
C GLN A 155 -6.53 32.16 -8.65
N GLN A 156 -6.12 32.36 -7.40
CA GLN A 156 -6.35 33.63 -6.67
C GLN A 156 -5.06 34.37 -6.43
#